data_f21ea72bbe4e52471366d209105b38f8
#
_entry.id   f21ea72bbe4e52471366d209105b38f8
#
_cell.length_a   1.000
_cell.length_b   1.000
_cell.length_c   1.000
_cell.angle_alpha   90.00
_cell.angle_beta   90.00
_cell.angle_gamma   90.00
#
_symmetry.space_group_name_H-M   'P 1'
#
loop_
_entity.id
_entity.type
_entity.pdbx_description
1 polymer ?
#
loop_
_entity_poly.entity_id
_entity_poly.type
_entity_poly.pdbx_seq_one_letter_code
_entity_poly.pdbx_strand_id
1 'polypeptide(L)'
;MTDVHLMGTVHCTKVCWDIMKEQEYGRIVVTSSSSGLYGNFGQTNYGAAKMGVIGMMNTLAQEGAKYNVKINALAPTAGTRMTEGLIDEKAFALLTPETVTPAVLYLVSEDAPTRTILAAGAGSFAVAKIVETEGMWLPEAEQTPEGIAANWTQISEGGERALQAGYEQGIKMVGQAAKGLGLETG
;
A
#
# COMPACT_ATOMS: atom_id res chain seq x y z
N MET A 1 -16.85 -6.28 10.64
CA MET A 1 -15.44 -6.29 10.19
C MET A 1 -15.11 -5.01 9.40
N THR A 2 -15.72 -4.78 8.24
CA THR A 2 -15.51 -3.59 7.40
C THR A 2 -15.83 -2.28 8.12
N ASP A 3 -16.94 -2.21 8.87
CA ASP A 3 -17.36 -1.02 9.60
C ASP A 3 -16.32 -0.57 10.63
N VAL A 4 -15.66 -1.51 11.31
CA VAL A 4 -14.63 -1.19 12.31
C VAL A 4 -13.29 -0.88 11.65
N HIS A 5 -12.80 -1.80 10.79
CA HIS A 5 -11.41 -1.72 10.30
C HIS A 5 -11.21 -0.75 9.13
N LEU A 6 -12.24 -0.53 8.31
CA LEU A 6 -12.18 0.44 7.22
C LEU A 6 -12.95 1.71 7.56
N MET A 7 -14.25 1.61 7.78
CA MET A 7 -15.08 2.81 8.01
C MET A 7 -14.72 3.55 9.29
N GLY A 8 -14.32 2.85 10.35
CA GLY A 8 -13.80 3.47 11.57
C GLY A 8 -12.56 4.33 11.28
N THR A 9 -11.62 3.82 10.48
CA THR A 9 -10.43 4.58 10.04
C THR A 9 -10.83 5.79 9.19
N VAL A 10 -11.78 5.62 8.25
CA VAL A 10 -12.32 6.72 7.42
C VAL A 10 -12.92 7.83 8.29
N HIS A 11 -13.77 7.46 9.25
CA HIS A 11 -14.45 8.44 10.12
C HIS A 11 -13.46 9.22 10.99
N CYS A 12 -12.50 8.54 11.64
CA CYS A 12 -11.48 9.20 12.45
C CYS A 12 -10.63 10.15 11.60
N THR A 13 -10.21 9.71 10.41
CA THR A 13 -9.43 10.54 9.50
C THR A 13 -10.22 11.76 9.04
N LYS A 14 -11.49 11.58 8.66
CA LYS A 14 -12.36 12.67 8.19
C LYS A 14 -12.53 13.79 9.24
N VAL A 15 -12.71 13.44 10.50
CA VAL A 15 -12.89 14.44 11.58
C VAL A 15 -11.65 15.32 11.75
N CYS A 16 -10.45 14.76 11.58
CA CYS A 16 -9.20 15.50 11.75
C CYS A 16 -8.72 16.20 10.47
N TRP A 17 -9.24 15.79 9.29
CA TRP A 17 -8.68 16.16 7.98
C TRP A 17 -8.66 17.67 7.72
N ASP A 18 -9.79 18.36 7.91
CA ASP A 18 -9.87 19.78 7.64
C ASP A 18 -9.05 20.61 8.64
N ILE A 19 -9.00 20.19 9.91
CA ILE A 19 -8.16 20.80 10.94
C ILE A 19 -6.67 20.69 10.55
N MET A 20 -6.23 19.51 10.11
CA MET A 20 -4.84 19.30 9.68
C MET A 20 -4.48 20.12 8.44
N LYS A 21 -5.42 20.33 7.52
CA LYS A 21 -5.22 21.21 6.37
C LYS A 21 -5.11 22.68 6.75
N GLU A 22 -5.98 23.14 7.63
CA GLU A 22 -6.00 24.54 8.11
C GLU A 22 -4.72 24.91 8.87
N GLN A 23 -4.18 23.98 9.67
CA GLN A 23 -2.92 24.19 10.39
C GLN A 23 -1.66 23.92 9.55
N GLU A 24 -1.81 23.49 8.29
CA GLU A 24 -0.72 23.09 7.37
C GLU A 24 0.25 22.07 7.98
N TYR A 25 -0.28 21.20 8.81
CA TYR A 25 0.48 20.11 9.46
C TYR A 25 -0.45 18.98 9.87
N GLY A 26 -0.09 17.74 9.49
CA GLY A 26 -0.77 16.54 9.93
C GLY A 26 0.08 15.29 9.76
N ARG A 27 -0.07 14.36 10.69
CA ARG A 27 0.58 13.04 10.62
C ARG A 27 -0.45 11.97 10.92
N ILE A 28 -0.74 11.13 9.94
CA ILE A 28 -1.74 10.07 10.05
C ILE A 28 -1.05 8.74 9.83
N VAL A 29 -1.28 7.80 10.74
CA VAL A 29 -0.89 6.40 10.56
C VAL A 29 -2.12 5.53 10.57
N VAL A 30 -2.38 4.86 9.45
CA VAL A 30 -3.45 3.87 9.35
C VAL A 30 -2.87 2.47 9.58
N THR A 31 -3.63 1.61 10.24
CA THR A 31 -3.17 0.25 10.54
C THR A 31 -3.70 -0.75 9.51
N SER A 32 -2.80 -1.26 8.69
CA SER A 32 -3.02 -2.37 7.78
C SER A 32 -2.66 -3.71 8.45
N SER A 33 -2.30 -4.71 7.67
CA SER A 33 -1.90 -6.04 8.14
C SER A 33 -1.21 -6.80 7.01
N SER A 34 -0.36 -7.77 7.36
CA SER A 34 0.14 -8.78 6.41
C SER A 34 -1.00 -9.50 5.68
N SER A 35 -2.13 -9.74 6.36
CA SER A 35 -3.34 -10.31 5.74
C SER A 35 -3.94 -9.40 4.67
N GLY A 36 -3.84 -8.07 4.83
CA GLY A 36 -4.26 -7.12 3.81
C GLY A 36 -3.30 -7.08 2.62
N LEU A 37 -2.00 -7.15 2.89
CA LEU A 37 -0.97 -7.04 1.86
C LEU A 37 -0.78 -8.34 1.05
N TYR A 38 -0.80 -9.50 1.73
CA TYR A 38 -0.40 -10.79 1.15
C TYR A 38 -1.49 -11.86 1.23
N GLY A 39 -2.56 -11.59 1.96
CA GLY A 39 -3.64 -12.54 2.20
C GLY A 39 -3.31 -13.59 3.27
N ASN A 40 -4.35 -14.06 3.94
CA ASN A 40 -4.30 -15.23 4.82
C ASN A 40 -5.58 -16.05 4.62
N PHE A 41 -5.46 -17.37 4.65
CA PHE A 41 -6.60 -18.28 4.50
C PHE A 41 -7.70 -17.96 5.52
N GLY A 42 -8.95 -17.89 5.07
CA GLY A 42 -10.12 -17.64 5.90
C GLY A 42 -10.31 -16.16 6.33
N GLN A 43 -9.47 -15.22 5.87
CA GLN A 43 -9.50 -13.82 6.27
C GLN A 43 -9.91 -12.86 5.13
N THR A 44 -10.72 -13.29 4.17
CA THR A 44 -11.09 -12.48 2.99
C THR A 44 -11.66 -11.12 3.35
N ASN A 45 -12.63 -11.06 4.29
CA ASN A 45 -13.26 -9.80 4.71
C ASN A 45 -12.30 -8.89 5.49
N TYR A 46 -11.43 -9.46 6.30
CA TYR A 46 -10.41 -8.73 7.05
C TYR A 46 -9.31 -8.21 6.10
N GLY A 47 -8.80 -9.07 5.22
CA GLY A 47 -7.82 -8.69 4.20
C GLY A 47 -8.32 -7.57 3.30
N ALA A 48 -9.58 -7.67 2.82
CA ALA A 48 -10.21 -6.62 2.02
C ALA A 48 -10.27 -5.28 2.77
N ALA A 49 -10.70 -5.27 4.04
CA ALA A 49 -10.75 -4.06 4.85
C ALA A 49 -9.35 -3.46 5.07
N LYS A 50 -8.35 -4.29 5.35
CA LYS A 50 -6.97 -3.87 5.62
C LYS A 50 -6.21 -3.43 4.36
N MET A 51 -6.55 -3.95 3.18
CA MET A 51 -6.06 -3.40 1.91
C MET A 51 -6.81 -2.12 1.51
N GLY A 52 -8.09 -2.00 1.88
CA GLY A 52 -8.88 -0.79 1.67
C GLY A 52 -8.27 0.45 2.32
N VAL A 53 -7.69 0.34 3.54
CA VAL A 53 -7.00 1.48 4.18
C VAL A 53 -5.71 1.88 3.44
N ILE A 54 -5.06 0.96 2.71
CA ILE A 54 -3.91 1.29 1.86
C ILE A 54 -4.36 2.13 0.65
N GLY A 55 -5.48 1.77 0.01
CA GLY A 55 -6.08 2.58 -1.04
C GLY A 55 -6.43 4.00 -0.56
N MET A 56 -7.04 4.11 0.63
CA MET A 56 -7.31 5.39 1.27
C MET A 56 -6.02 6.19 1.52
N MET A 57 -4.99 5.58 2.11
CA MET A 57 -3.68 6.21 2.32
C MET A 57 -3.09 6.75 1.02
N ASN A 58 -3.10 5.96 -0.05
CA ASN A 58 -2.54 6.35 -1.34
C ASN A 58 -3.20 7.62 -1.90
N THR A 59 -4.51 7.76 -1.77
CA THR A 59 -5.26 8.93 -2.25
C THR A 59 -5.04 10.14 -1.35
N LEU A 60 -5.20 9.97 -0.03
CA LEU A 60 -5.03 11.05 0.94
C LEU A 60 -3.61 11.62 0.96
N ALA A 61 -2.59 10.80 0.67
CA ALA A 61 -1.21 11.27 0.56
C ALA A 61 -1.02 12.29 -0.58
N GLN A 62 -1.76 12.13 -1.68
CA GLN A 62 -1.76 13.12 -2.77
C GLN A 62 -2.55 14.37 -2.40
N GLU A 63 -3.74 14.19 -1.81
CA GLU A 63 -4.60 15.31 -1.39
C GLU A 63 -3.96 16.14 -0.27
N GLY A 64 -3.20 15.50 0.62
CA GLY A 64 -2.53 16.14 1.77
C GLY A 64 -1.21 16.82 1.43
N ALA A 65 -0.60 16.52 0.29
CA ALA A 65 0.76 16.94 -0.05
C ALA A 65 0.98 18.46 0.06
N LYS A 66 0.06 19.25 -0.48
CA LYS A 66 0.17 20.72 -0.46
C LYS A 66 -0.10 21.36 0.93
N TYR A 67 -0.57 20.59 1.90
CA TYR A 67 -0.88 21.04 3.25
C TYR A 67 0.07 20.47 4.30
N ASN A 68 1.18 19.84 3.89
CA ASN A 68 2.09 19.16 4.80
C ASN A 68 1.40 18.08 5.68
N VAL A 69 0.32 17.48 5.16
CA VAL A 69 -0.35 16.34 5.80
C VAL A 69 0.22 15.06 5.22
N LYS A 70 0.97 14.31 6.05
CA LYS A 70 1.60 13.06 5.68
C LYS A 70 0.79 11.88 6.19
N ILE A 71 0.55 10.89 5.35
CA ILE A 71 -0.21 9.68 5.69
C ILE A 71 0.62 8.45 5.38
N ASN A 72 0.73 7.56 6.34
CA ASN A 72 1.47 6.31 6.22
C ASN A 72 0.62 5.14 6.75
N ALA A 73 1.01 3.93 6.39
CA ALA A 73 0.40 2.71 6.90
C ALA A 73 1.41 1.90 7.72
N LEU A 74 0.96 1.38 8.84
CA LEU A 74 1.67 0.38 9.62
C LEU A 74 1.08 -1.00 9.34
N ALA A 75 1.91 -2.00 9.04
CA ALA A 75 1.54 -3.40 8.98
C ALA A 75 2.24 -4.16 10.13
N PRO A 76 1.67 -4.16 11.34
CA PRO A 76 2.33 -4.71 12.51
C PRO A 76 2.20 -6.22 12.58
N THR A 77 3.24 -6.86 13.13
CA THR A 77 3.20 -8.25 13.61
C THR A 77 3.60 -8.25 15.08
N ALA A 78 2.63 -8.51 15.97
CA ALA A 78 2.84 -8.56 17.40
C ALA A 78 2.10 -9.74 18.01
N GLY A 79 2.69 -10.34 19.05
CA GLY A 79 2.07 -11.34 19.89
C GLY A 79 0.98 -10.67 20.74
N THR A 80 -0.22 -11.16 20.62
CA THR A 80 -1.38 -10.67 21.39
C THR A 80 -2.21 -11.85 21.87
N ARG A 81 -3.15 -11.63 22.78
CA ARG A 81 -4.11 -12.66 23.20
C ARG A 81 -4.79 -13.40 22.03
N MET A 82 -4.89 -12.74 20.86
CA MET A 82 -5.50 -13.35 19.66
C MET A 82 -4.57 -14.32 18.94
N THR A 83 -3.27 -14.23 19.16
CA THR A 83 -2.24 -15.06 18.52
C THR A 83 -1.56 -16.02 19.50
N GLU A 84 -1.95 -15.96 20.79
CA GLU A 84 -1.48 -16.86 21.84
C GLU A 84 -1.85 -18.30 21.51
N GLY A 85 -0.89 -19.22 21.60
CA GLY A 85 -1.07 -20.63 21.25
C GLY A 85 -1.07 -20.95 19.75
N LEU A 86 -1.04 -19.95 18.86
CA LEU A 86 -0.92 -20.17 17.40
C LEU A 86 0.54 -20.17 16.92
N ILE A 87 1.47 -19.70 17.76
CA ILE A 87 2.87 -19.51 17.45
C ILE A 87 3.69 -20.17 18.57
N ASP A 88 4.85 -20.73 18.24
CA ASP A 88 5.82 -21.24 19.21
C ASP A 88 6.13 -20.20 20.30
N GLU A 89 6.24 -20.62 21.57
CA GLU A 89 6.42 -19.72 22.72
C GLU A 89 7.67 -18.84 22.60
N LYS A 90 8.76 -19.36 22.03
CA LYS A 90 9.99 -18.56 21.85
C LYS A 90 9.81 -17.49 20.79
N ALA A 91 9.12 -17.82 19.69
CA ALA A 91 8.78 -16.86 18.65
C ALA A 91 7.78 -15.83 19.18
N PHE A 92 6.79 -16.26 19.97
CA PHE A 92 5.80 -15.36 20.59
C PHE A 92 6.48 -14.35 21.54
N ALA A 93 7.46 -14.78 22.33
CA ALA A 93 8.21 -13.90 23.23
C ALA A 93 9.00 -12.80 22.51
N LEU A 94 9.34 -12.95 21.22
CA LEU A 94 10.00 -11.93 20.41
C LEU A 94 9.01 -10.90 19.84
N LEU A 95 7.74 -11.24 19.73
CA LEU A 95 6.72 -10.43 19.09
C LEU A 95 6.00 -9.49 20.07
N THR A 96 6.74 -8.86 20.97
CA THR A 96 6.12 -7.95 21.94
C THR A 96 5.61 -6.68 21.23
N PRO A 97 4.46 -6.10 21.67
CA PRO A 97 3.94 -4.86 21.08
C PRO A 97 4.93 -3.69 21.13
N GLU A 98 5.81 -3.66 22.13
CA GLU A 98 6.85 -2.65 22.31
C GLU A 98 7.83 -2.63 21.13
N THR A 99 8.05 -3.76 20.46
CA THR A 99 8.93 -3.84 19.28
C THR A 99 8.36 -3.14 18.04
N VAL A 100 7.06 -2.82 18.05
CA VAL A 100 6.36 -2.08 16.99
C VAL A 100 6.35 -0.56 17.24
N THR A 101 6.43 -0.15 18.51
CA THR A 101 6.34 1.25 18.93
C THR A 101 7.28 2.20 18.18
N PRO A 102 8.59 1.88 17.95
CA PRO A 102 9.47 2.77 17.20
C PRO A 102 8.98 3.09 15.78
N ALA A 103 8.33 2.13 15.10
CA ALA A 103 7.75 2.37 13.78
C ALA A 103 6.62 3.40 13.82
N VAL A 104 5.72 3.31 14.82
CA VAL A 104 4.64 4.28 14.99
C VAL A 104 5.21 5.67 15.24
N LEU A 105 6.13 5.80 16.19
CA LEU A 105 6.74 7.08 16.55
C LEU A 105 7.46 7.73 15.37
N TYR A 106 8.18 6.94 14.57
CA TYR A 106 8.81 7.43 13.34
C TYR A 106 7.78 7.91 12.32
N LEU A 107 6.71 7.14 12.07
CA LEU A 107 5.69 7.48 11.09
C LEU A 107 4.83 8.70 11.46
N VAL A 108 4.83 9.12 12.73
CA VAL A 108 4.16 10.36 13.18
C VAL A 108 5.14 11.50 13.47
N SER A 109 6.44 11.30 13.30
CA SER A 109 7.46 12.33 13.51
C SER A 109 7.43 13.40 12.42
N GLU A 110 8.18 14.47 12.62
CA GLU A 110 8.35 15.53 11.64
C GLU A 110 9.04 15.02 10.37
N ASP A 111 10.02 14.11 10.53
CA ASP A 111 10.80 13.50 9.46
C ASP A 111 10.10 12.31 8.79
N ALA A 112 8.85 12.00 9.19
CA ALA A 112 8.11 10.91 8.62
C ALA A 112 8.04 11.00 7.08
N PRO A 113 8.16 9.87 6.36
CA PRO A 113 7.82 9.82 4.93
C PRO A 113 6.33 10.09 4.74
N THR A 114 5.88 10.06 3.51
CA THR A 114 4.45 9.94 3.20
C THR A 114 4.20 8.75 2.28
N ARG A 115 2.98 8.20 2.29
CA ARG A 115 2.58 7.09 1.42
C ARG A 115 3.43 5.82 1.58
N THR A 116 3.97 5.60 2.77
CA THR A 116 4.83 4.45 3.08
C THR A 116 4.05 3.38 3.84
N ILE A 117 4.19 2.13 3.42
CA ILE A 117 3.69 0.97 4.15
C ILE A 117 4.87 0.37 4.92
N LEU A 118 4.91 0.57 6.24
CA LEU A 118 5.97 0.05 7.09
C LEU A 118 5.50 -1.21 7.82
N ALA A 119 6.11 -2.33 7.53
CA ALA A 119 5.97 -3.55 8.30
C ALA A 119 6.91 -3.50 9.52
N ALA A 120 6.40 -3.89 10.69
CA ALA A 120 7.16 -3.87 11.94
C ALA A 120 6.77 -5.05 12.84
N GLY A 121 7.75 -5.73 13.41
CA GLY A 121 7.54 -6.81 14.36
C GLY A 121 8.87 -7.44 14.80
N ALA A 122 8.94 -7.88 16.05
CA ALA A 122 10.14 -8.48 16.64
C ALA A 122 11.41 -7.64 16.44
N GLY A 123 11.30 -6.29 16.43
CA GLY A 123 12.44 -5.41 16.18
C GLY A 123 12.91 -5.35 14.72
N SER A 124 12.20 -6.00 13.79
CA SER A 124 12.48 -5.96 12.36
C SER A 124 11.54 -5.00 11.65
N PHE A 125 12.07 -4.25 10.67
CA PHE A 125 11.35 -3.25 9.92
C PHE A 125 11.59 -3.43 8.42
N ALA A 126 10.53 -3.33 7.61
CA ALA A 126 10.61 -3.41 6.17
C ALA A 126 9.56 -2.51 5.50
N VAL A 127 9.88 -1.94 4.36
CA VAL A 127 8.92 -1.18 3.56
C VAL A 127 8.29 -2.12 2.53
N ALA A 128 6.97 -2.27 2.59
CA ALA A 128 6.22 -2.94 1.53
C ALA A 128 5.91 -1.94 0.39
N LYS A 129 6.00 -2.41 -0.85
CA LYS A 129 5.77 -1.61 -2.05
C LYS A 129 4.69 -2.26 -2.91
N ILE A 130 3.86 -1.42 -3.55
CA ILE A 130 2.98 -1.81 -4.64
C ILE A 130 3.70 -1.42 -5.92
N VAL A 131 4.00 -2.39 -6.74
CA VAL A 131 4.72 -2.19 -8.01
C VAL A 131 3.91 -2.80 -9.15
N GLU A 132 4.13 -2.29 -10.34
CA GLU A 132 3.61 -2.83 -11.60
C GLU A 132 4.80 -3.13 -12.50
N THR A 133 4.78 -4.24 -13.21
CA THR A 133 5.81 -4.53 -14.19
C THR A 133 5.79 -3.51 -15.33
N GLU A 134 6.90 -3.33 -16.01
CA GLU A 134 6.92 -2.46 -17.20
C GLU A 134 5.90 -2.94 -18.23
N GLY A 135 5.75 -4.26 -18.39
CA GLY A 135 4.83 -4.85 -19.34
C GLY A 135 5.25 -4.61 -20.79
N MET A 136 4.31 -4.77 -21.73
CA MET A 136 4.53 -4.51 -23.13
C MET A 136 3.23 -4.14 -23.85
N TRP A 137 3.35 -3.44 -24.95
CA TRP A 137 2.27 -3.24 -25.90
C TRP A 137 2.24 -4.37 -26.92
N LEU A 138 1.05 -4.85 -27.28
CA LEU A 138 0.83 -5.85 -28.33
C LEU A 138 0.16 -5.19 -29.53
N PRO A 139 0.56 -5.54 -30.80
CA PRO A 139 -0.16 -5.13 -31.99
C PRO A 139 -1.63 -5.61 -31.96
N GLU A 140 -2.51 -4.92 -32.67
CA GLU A 140 -3.95 -5.22 -32.66
C GLU A 140 -4.28 -6.70 -32.93
N ALA A 141 -3.58 -7.32 -33.87
CA ALA A 141 -3.76 -8.74 -34.17
C ALA A 141 -3.36 -9.70 -33.04
N GLU A 142 -2.54 -9.25 -32.09
CA GLU A 142 -2.06 -10.02 -30.93
C GLU A 142 -2.78 -9.64 -29.64
N GLN A 143 -3.70 -8.68 -29.66
CA GLN A 143 -4.51 -8.28 -28.50
C GLN A 143 -5.62 -9.31 -28.23
N THR A 144 -5.22 -10.54 -27.98
CA THR A 144 -6.05 -11.71 -27.74
C THR A 144 -5.58 -12.45 -26.48
N PRO A 145 -6.40 -13.30 -25.86
CA PRO A 145 -5.96 -14.14 -24.75
C PRO A 145 -4.70 -14.96 -25.08
N GLU A 146 -4.61 -15.48 -26.30
CA GLU A 146 -3.48 -16.27 -26.78
C GLU A 146 -2.23 -15.41 -26.95
N GLY A 147 -2.38 -14.17 -27.43
CA GLY A 147 -1.30 -13.20 -27.54
C GLY A 147 -0.75 -12.81 -26.17
N ILE A 148 -1.62 -12.59 -25.18
CA ILE A 148 -1.21 -12.35 -23.78
C ILE A 148 -0.46 -13.58 -23.25
N ALA A 149 -0.98 -14.78 -23.46
CA ALA A 149 -0.35 -16.01 -22.99
C ALA A 149 1.02 -16.25 -23.63
N ALA A 150 1.17 -16.01 -24.94
CA ALA A 150 2.43 -16.15 -25.67
C ALA A 150 3.52 -15.17 -25.17
N ASN A 151 3.12 -14.01 -24.69
CA ASN A 151 4.02 -12.95 -24.20
C ASN A 151 4.07 -12.84 -22.69
N TRP A 152 3.52 -13.81 -21.93
CA TRP A 152 3.33 -13.71 -20.49
C TRP A 152 4.62 -13.42 -19.71
N THR A 153 5.72 -14.08 -20.06
CA THR A 153 7.02 -13.86 -19.38
C THR A 153 7.47 -12.41 -19.50
N GLN A 154 7.38 -11.81 -20.68
CA GLN A 154 7.77 -10.41 -20.87
C GLN A 154 6.81 -9.45 -20.17
N ILE A 155 5.50 -9.76 -20.16
CA ILE A 155 4.50 -8.97 -19.45
C ILE A 155 4.73 -9.01 -17.94
N SER A 156 5.07 -10.18 -17.38
CA SER A 156 5.12 -10.38 -15.92
C SER A 156 6.50 -10.15 -15.29
N GLU A 157 7.59 -10.22 -16.06
CA GLU A 157 8.96 -10.17 -15.55
C GLU A 157 9.78 -8.98 -16.08
N GLY A 158 9.17 -8.06 -16.82
CA GLY A 158 9.81 -6.96 -17.56
C GLY A 158 10.34 -5.80 -16.72
N GLY A 159 10.67 -6.01 -15.45
CA GLY A 159 11.08 -4.96 -14.52
C GLY A 159 9.91 -4.46 -13.67
N GLU A 160 10.22 -3.73 -12.59
CA GLU A 160 9.24 -3.24 -11.63
C GLU A 160 9.27 -1.72 -11.51
N ARG A 161 8.09 -1.11 -11.51
CA ARG A 161 7.91 0.33 -11.36
C ARG A 161 6.89 0.64 -10.28
N ALA A 162 7.26 1.45 -9.31
CA ALA A 162 6.32 2.02 -8.34
C ALA A 162 5.68 3.28 -8.92
N LEU A 163 4.39 3.20 -9.26
CA LEU A 163 3.63 4.34 -9.76
C LEU A 163 3.25 5.27 -8.60
N GLN A 164 3.43 6.57 -8.80
CA GLN A 164 3.16 7.57 -7.78
C GLN A 164 1.69 8.01 -7.76
N ALA A 165 1.01 7.93 -8.89
CA ALA A 165 -0.40 8.27 -9.01
C ALA A 165 -1.12 7.33 -10.00
N GLY A 166 -2.43 7.14 -9.82
CA GLY A 166 -3.21 6.23 -10.66
C GLY A 166 -3.20 6.61 -12.15
N TYR A 167 -3.14 7.89 -12.47
CA TYR A 167 -3.09 8.35 -13.87
C TYR A 167 -1.79 7.98 -14.59
N GLU A 168 -0.69 7.75 -13.88
CA GLU A 168 0.59 7.35 -14.48
C GLU A 168 0.52 6.00 -15.18
N GLN A 169 -0.36 5.10 -14.71
CA GLN A 169 -0.63 3.83 -15.40
C GLN A 169 -1.17 4.07 -16.81
N GLY A 170 -2.16 4.95 -16.94
CA GLY A 170 -2.71 5.31 -18.25
C GLY A 170 -1.67 5.98 -19.16
N ILE A 171 -0.87 6.90 -18.63
CA ILE A 171 0.22 7.54 -19.37
C ILE A 171 1.23 6.50 -19.88
N LYS A 172 1.64 5.56 -19.02
CA LYS A 172 2.55 4.46 -19.41
C LYS A 172 1.97 3.64 -20.55
N MET A 173 0.71 3.20 -20.43
CA MET A 173 0.03 2.38 -21.45
C MET A 173 -0.11 3.11 -22.79
N VAL A 174 -0.55 4.37 -22.76
CA VAL A 174 -0.66 5.21 -23.98
C VAL A 174 0.72 5.43 -24.61
N GLY A 175 1.75 5.72 -23.81
CA GLY A 175 3.11 5.89 -24.32
C GLY A 175 3.67 4.64 -24.99
N GLN A 176 3.42 3.45 -24.42
CA GLN A 176 3.81 2.17 -25.04
C GLN A 176 3.07 1.94 -26.36
N ALA A 177 1.75 2.20 -26.41
CA ALA A 177 0.96 2.08 -27.62
C ALA A 177 1.43 3.05 -28.72
N ALA A 178 1.66 4.31 -28.37
CA ALA A 178 2.15 5.33 -29.31
C ALA A 178 3.50 4.93 -29.89
N LYS A 179 4.44 4.47 -29.06
CA LYS A 179 5.75 3.96 -29.51
C LYS A 179 5.61 2.76 -30.45
N GLY A 180 4.72 1.82 -30.12
CA GLY A 180 4.45 0.64 -30.96
C GLY A 180 3.82 0.98 -32.31
N LEU A 181 3.02 2.03 -32.37
CA LEU A 181 2.37 2.55 -33.59
C LEU A 181 3.23 3.58 -34.34
N GLY A 182 4.40 3.97 -33.83
CA GLY A 182 5.24 5.01 -34.44
C GLY A 182 4.64 6.41 -34.35
N LEU A 183 3.78 6.68 -33.34
CA LEU A 183 3.15 7.96 -33.11
C LEU A 183 3.98 8.82 -32.16
N GLU A 184 4.12 10.11 -32.46
CA GLU A 184 4.67 11.08 -31.51
C GLU A 184 3.55 11.46 -30.49
N THR A 185 3.79 11.24 -29.23
CA THR A 185 2.94 11.78 -28.14
C THR A 185 3.59 13.04 -27.63
N GLY A 186 2.86 14.15 -27.75
CA GLY A 186 3.27 15.45 -27.21
C GLY A 186 3.34 15.46 -25.67
#